data_80056db7742c97a0b1a08f9c7f2a6cb2
#
_entry.id   80056db7742c97a0b1a08f9c7f2a6cb2
#
_cell.length_a   1.000
_cell.length_b   1.000
_cell.length_c   1.000
_cell.angle_alpha   90.00
_cell.angle_beta   90.00
_cell.angle_gamma   90.00
#
_symmetry.space_group_name_H-M   'P 1'
#
loop_
_entity.id
_entity.type
_entity.pdbx_description
1 polymer ?
#
loop_
_entity_poly.entity_id
_entity_poly.type
_entity_poly.pdbx_seq_one_letter_code
_entity_poly.pdbx_strand_id
1 'polypeptide(L)'
;MWVEADINRIRFFWNSGPVGMIQHDDFWDLVCQKVNVYRGDVSGTTTNIINLDDGREIPTDILLCGTGWDSTYRFLSSTQKVELGLPHKPCKDSDEERRSWSELVDTADRQILQQYPILGRPPSDCKPIGGAGLTPARLYNGIASLTDSSILFLGRARMSNNFRGAEAQAIWATAYLDGNVTIPPLKQAKREVAYMNAFSRRRYPSRGVDGLNFHTDLVWYTDKLLCEAGMRSHRKGWWEDPDEPCLASDFEDCKEEYMAVYGSKQGR
;
A
#
# COMPACT_ATOMS: atom_id res chain seq x y z
N MET A 1 31.49 10.42 3.18
CA MET A 1 31.12 9.99 4.54
C MET A 1 29.72 9.37 4.42
N TRP A 2 29.71 8.05 4.20
CA TRP A 2 28.47 7.29 4.14
C TRP A 2 27.81 7.44 5.49
N VAL A 3 26.59 7.95 5.53
CA VAL A 3 25.72 7.67 6.65
C VAL A 3 25.54 6.14 6.55
N GLU A 4 26.29 5.39 7.34
CA GLU A 4 25.84 4.08 7.77
C GLU A 4 24.45 4.34 8.30
N ALA A 5 23.47 4.22 7.43
CA ALA A 5 22.08 4.05 7.86
C ALA A 5 22.22 2.85 8.79
N ASP A 6 21.96 3.09 10.05
CA ASP A 6 22.14 2.14 11.15
C ASP A 6 21.23 0.94 10.88
N ILE A 7 21.56 0.15 9.83
CA ILE A 7 20.88 -1.06 9.38
C ILE A 7 20.69 -2.02 10.55
N ASN A 8 21.58 -1.91 11.56
CA ASN A 8 21.51 -2.67 12.81
C ASN A 8 20.39 -2.19 13.75
N ARG A 9 19.80 -1.00 13.58
CA ARG A 9 18.72 -0.49 14.42
C ARG A 9 17.33 -0.80 13.88
N ILE A 10 17.16 -0.91 12.55
CA ILE A 10 15.88 -1.29 11.95
C ILE A 10 15.86 -2.80 11.89
N ARG A 11 15.22 -3.43 12.85
CA ARG A 11 14.97 -4.87 12.78
C ARG A 11 14.23 -5.15 11.47
N PHE A 12 14.71 -6.10 10.67
CA PHE A 12 14.16 -6.49 9.36
C PHE A 12 12.62 -6.59 9.38
N PHE A 13 12.08 -7.14 10.46
CA PHE A 13 10.63 -7.27 10.66
C PHE A 13 9.87 -5.92 10.58
N TRP A 14 10.45 -4.82 11.06
CA TRP A 14 9.80 -3.51 11.09
C TRP A 14 10.12 -2.65 9.87
N ASN A 15 10.90 -3.16 8.96
CA ASN A 15 11.29 -2.42 7.76
C ASN A 15 10.11 -2.22 6.82
N SER A 16 9.84 -0.97 6.48
CA SER A 16 8.85 -0.56 5.48
C SER A 16 9.46 0.35 4.41
N GLY A 17 10.78 0.43 4.39
CA GLY A 17 11.53 1.18 3.39
C GLY A 17 11.60 0.44 2.05
N PRO A 18 12.05 1.11 0.98
CA PRO A 18 12.27 0.47 -0.30
C PRO A 18 13.32 -0.63 -0.15
N VAL A 19 12.92 -1.87 -0.42
CA VAL A 19 13.79 -3.04 -0.44
C VAL A 19 13.98 -3.43 -1.90
N GLY A 20 15.24 -3.64 -2.28
CA GLY A 20 15.54 -4.16 -3.62
C GLY A 20 15.37 -3.12 -4.74
N MET A 21 16.05 -1.99 -4.64
CA MET A 21 16.21 -1.13 -5.82
C MET A 21 17.01 -1.87 -6.86
N ILE A 22 16.43 -2.06 -8.03
CA ILE A 22 17.17 -2.56 -9.20
C ILE A 22 18.05 -1.41 -9.67
N GLN A 23 19.36 -1.60 -9.63
CA GLN A 23 20.33 -0.61 -10.06
C GLN A 23 21.52 -1.33 -10.73
N HIS A 24 22.21 -0.62 -11.60
CA HIS A 24 23.47 -1.11 -12.15
C HIS A 24 24.55 -1.22 -11.07
N ASP A 25 25.48 -2.14 -11.23
CA ASP A 25 26.54 -2.40 -10.26
C ASP A 25 27.41 -1.16 -10.00
N ASP A 26 27.58 -0.30 -11.00
CA ASP A 26 28.36 0.95 -10.95
C ASP A 26 27.55 2.17 -10.46
N PHE A 27 26.26 2.01 -10.14
CA PHE A 27 25.38 3.13 -9.78
C PHE A 27 25.94 3.99 -8.63
N TRP A 28 26.38 3.34 -7.55
CA TRP A 28 26.88 4.08 -6.39
C TRP A 28 28.24 4.72 -6.66
N ASP A 29 29.07 4.11 -7.48
CA ASP A 29 30.36 4.69 -7.89
C ASP A 29 30.12 5.95 -8.73
N LEU A 30 29.16 5.92 -9.65
CA LEU A 30 28.76 7.09 -10.43
C LEU A 30 28.17 8.19 -9.55
N VAL A 31 27.32 7.85 -8.59
CA VAL A 31 26.77 8.82 -7.63
C VAL A 31 27.89 9.48 -6.84
N CYS A 32 28.84 8.71 -6.31
CA CYS A 32 29.96 9.26 -5.53
C CYS A 32 30.88 10.16 -6.37
N GLN A 33 31.06 9.85 -7.65
CA GLN A 33 31.95 10.60 -8.53
C GLN A 33 31.33 11.82 -9.21
N LYS A 34 30.01 11.76 -9.46
CA LYS A 34 29.33 12.69 -10.37
C LYS A 34 28.21 13.51 -9.71
N VAL A 35 27.77 13.14 -8.50
CA VAL A 35 26.59 13.73 -7.88
C VAL A 35 26.94 14.45 -6.58
N ASN A 36 26.56 15.72 -6.48
CA ASN A 36 26.55 16.44 -5.22
C ASN A 36 25.19 16.29 -4.54
N VAL A 37 25.14 15.64 -3.39
CA VAL A 37 23.90 15.42 -2.65
C VAL A 37 23.67 16.54 -1.66
N TYR A 38 22.57 17.27 -1.84
CA TYR A 38 22.10 18.31 -0.90
C TYR A 38 20.87 17.80 -0.14
N ARG A 39 20.84 18.05 1.16
CA ARG A 39 19.64 17.80 1.98
C ARG A 39 19.08 19.15 2.39
N GLY A 40 17.81 19.40 2.10
CA GLY A 40 17.09 20.63 2.38
C GLY A 40 15.86 20.72 1.51
N ASP A 41 14.91 21.54 1.93
CA ASP A 41 13.73 21.81 1.15
C ASP A 41 14.01 22.95 0.16
N VAL A 42 13.41 22.87 -1.03
CA VAL A 42 13.51 23.94 -2.01
C VAL A 42 12.57 25.07 -1.58
N SER A 43 13.14 26.21 -1.19
CA SER A 43 12.39 27.40 -0.80
C SER A 43 11.96 28.25 -2.00
N GLY A 44 12.65 28.15 -3.12
CA GLY A 44 12.33 28.89 -4.33
C GLY A 44 13.31 28.61 -5.46
N THR A 45 12.97 29.11 -6.65
CA THR A 45 13.81 29.07 -7.84
C THR A 45 13.90 30.44 -8.46
N THR A 46 15.07 30.80 -8.96
CA THR A 46 15.29 31.99 -9.79
C THR A 46 15.95 31.55 -11.12
N THR A 47 16.34 32.46 -11.96
CA THR A 47 17.04 32.14 -13.18
C THR A 47 18.34 31.42 -12.86
N ASN A 48 18.45 30.14 -13.24
CA ASN A 48 19.62 29.28 -13.06
C ASN A 48 20.07 29.05 -11.61
N ILE A 49 19.19 29.25 -10.61
CA ILE A 49 19.49 29.03 -9.21
C ILE A 49 18.31 28.36 -8.51
N ILE A 50 18.59 27.31 -7.73
CA ILE A 50 17.68 26.74 -6.76
C ILE A 50 18.09 27.23 -5.36
N ASN A 51 17.14 27.83 -4.63
CA ASN A 51 17.33 28.25 -3.26
C ASN A 51 16.83 27.17 -2.30
N LEU A 52 17.63 26.80 -1.32
CA LEU A 52 17.24 25.90 -0.24
C LEU A 52 16.76 26.72 0.99
N ASP A 53 16.01 26.07 1.86
CA ASP A 53 15.47 26.62 3.10
C ASP A 53 16.56 27.04 4.11
N ASP A 54 17.74 26.46 4.02
CA ASP A 54 18.93 26.78 4.82
C ASP A 54 19.78 27.92 4.26
N GLY A 55 19.31 28.57 3.19
CA GLY A 55 19.98 29.71 2.53
C GLY A 55 21.05 29.35 1.51
N ARG A 56 21.27 28.05 1.21
CA ARG A 56 22.18 27.65 0.14
C ARG A 56 21.57 27.93 -1.22
N GLU A 57 22.41 28.41 -2.14
CA GLU A 57 22.09 28.63 -3.54
C GLU A 57 22.81 27.60 -4.41
N ILE A 58 22.05 26.92 -5.25
CA ILE A 58 22.61 25.88 -6.13
C ILE A 58 22.46 26.34 -7.58
N PRO A 59 23.55 26.63 -8.27
CA PRO A 59 23.52 26.89 -9.71
C PRO A 59 22.96 25.70 -10.48
N THR A 60 21.99 25.96 -11.36
CA THR A 60 21.21 24.90 -12.02
C THR A 60 20.78 25.34 -13.39
N ASP A 61 21.09 24.55 -14.43
CA ASP A 61 20.60 24.77 -15.80
C ASP A 61 19.26 24.06 -16.02
N ILE A 62 19.06 22.90 -15.41
CA ILE A 62 17.85 22.06 -15.56
C ILE A 62 17.41 21.55 -14.22
N LEU A 63 16.12 21.71 -13.90
CA LEU A 63 15.48 21.11 -12.72
C LEU A 63 14.64 19.90 -13.15
N LEU A 64 15.02 18.72 -12.66
CA LEU A 64 14.26 17.48 -12.81
C LEU A 64 13.53 17.17 -11.51
N CYS A 65 12.19 17.23 -11.53
CA CYS A 65 11.35 16.99 -10.36
C CYS A 65 10.95 15.52 -10.26
N GLY A 66 11.61 14.76 -9.39
CA GLY A 66 11.26 13.38 -9.03
C GLY A 66 10.46 13.32 -7.74
N THR A 67 9.45 14.19 -7.56
CA THR A 67 8.72 14.40 -6.28
C THR A 67 7.64 13.36 -5.97
N GLY A 68 7.46 12.35 -6.83
CA GLY A 68 6.45 11.31 -6.66
C GLY A 68 5.06 11.72 -7.17
N TRP A 69 4.04 11.01 -6.68
CA TRP A 69 2.66 11.14 -7.14
C TRP A 69 1.78 11.76 -6.06
N ASP A 70 0.85 12.63 -6.48
CA ASP A 70 -0.22 13.11 -5.63
C ASP A 70 -1.40 12.12 -5.66
N SER A 71 -1.59 11.41 -4.56
CA SER A 71 -2.65 10.41 -4.40
C SER A 71 -3.93 10.99 -3.79
N THR A 72 -4.15 12.31 -3.87
CA THR A 72 -5.26 13.00 -3.17
C THR A 72 -6.60 12.93 -3.90
N TYR A 73 -6.69 12.29 -5.07
CA TYR A 73 -7.92 12.24 -5.87
C TYR A 73 -8.55 13.62 -6.06
N ARG A 74 -7.81 14.57 -6.61
CA ARG A 74 -8.25 15.98 -6.78
C ARG A 74 -9.50 16.13 -7.63
N PHE A 75 -9.77 15.16 -8.51
CA PHE A 75 -10.97 15.13 -9.36
C PHE A 75 -12.26 14.77 -8.61
N LEU A 76 -12.16 14.30 -7.35
CA LEU A 76 -13.31 14.00 -6.49
C LEU A 76 -13.51 15.10 -5.46
N SER A 77 -14.75 15.48 -5.23
CA SER A 77 -15.13 16.38 -4.13
C SER A 77 -14.88 15.75 -2.77
N SER A 78 -14.82 16.58 -1.72
CA SER A 78 -14.66 16.08 -0.34
C SER A 78 -15.81 15.15 0.07
N THR A 79 -17.03 15.41 -0.37
CA THR A 79 -18.20 14.58 -0.09
C THR A 79 -18.07 13.22 -0.77
N GLN A 80 -17.72 13.18 -2.04
CA GLN A 80 -17.49 11.93 -2.76
C GLN A 80 -16.38 11.07 -2.13
N LYS A 81 -15.30 11.70 -1.63
CA LYS A 81 -14.24 10.97 -0.93
C LYS A 81 -14.74 10.30 0.34
N VAL A 82 -15.60 10.97 1.12
CA VAL A 82 -16.23 10.38 2.31
C VAL A 82 -17.13 9.21 1.91
N GLU A 83 -18.04 9.44 0.96
CA GLU A 83 -19.00 8.44 0.49
C GLU A 83 -18.31 7.18 -0.06
N LEU A 84 -17.25 7.34 -0.83
CA LEU A 84 -16.50 6.24 -1.44
C LEU A 84 -15.51 5.57 -0.48
N GLY A 85 -15.33 6.08 0.74
CA GLY A 85 -14.39 5.53 1.70
C GLY A 85 -12.92 5.85 1.39
N LEU A 86 -12.64 6.88 0.61
CA LEU A 86 -11.29 7.36 0.32
C LEU A 86 -10.73 8.21 1.48
N PRO A 87 -9.40 8.38 1.59
CA PRO A 87 -8.80 9.23 2.61
C PRO A 87 -9.36 10.66 2.59
N HIS A 88 -9.82 11.13 3.72
CA HIS A 88 -10.41 12.46 3.92
C HIS A 88 -10.13 12.97 5.33
N LYS A 89 -10.37 14.26 5.57
CA LYS A 89 -10.22 14.85 6.91
C LYS A 89 -11.26 14.24 7.87
N PRO A 90 -10.87 13.75 9.07
CA PRO A 90 -11.79 13.11 10.02
C PRO A 90 -12.97 13.99 10.45
N CYS A 91 -12.82 15.32 10.40
CA CYS A 91 -13.91 16.25 10.70
C CYS A 91 -15.04 16.25 9.64
N LYS A 92 -14.88 15.54 8.54
CA LYS A 92 -15.93 15.37 7.52
C LYS A 92 -16.84 14.18 7.79
N ASP A 93 -16.41 13.24 8.65
CA ASP A 93 -17.29 12.19 9.15
C ASP A 93 -18.31 12.76 10.12
N SER A 94 -19.49 12.16 10.19
CA SER A 94 -20.42 12.38 11.28
C SER A 94 -19.83 11.86 12.61
N ASP A 95 -20.34 12.36 13.75
CA ASP A 95 -19.92 11.89 15.07
C ASP A 95 -20.19 10.40 15.27
N GLU A 96 -21.28 9.90 14.70
CA GLU A 96 -21.66 8.49 14.72
C GLU A 96 -20.64 7.64 13.90
N GLU A 97 -20.32 8.07 12.70
CA GLU A 97 -19.38 7.35 11.83
C GLU A 97 -17.97 7.33 12.45
N ARG A 98 -17.52 8.45 13.02
CA ARG A 98 -16.22 8.50 13.73
C ARG A 98 -16.19 7.52 14.91
N ARG A 99 -17.24 7.47 15.73
CA ARG A 99 -17.33 6.53 16.86
C ARG A 99 -17.35 5.10 16.38
N SER A 100 -18.17 4.79 15.37
CA SER A 100 -18.27 3.45 14.79
C SER A 100 -16.92 2.94 14.28
N TRP A 101 -16.18 3.76 13.53
CA TRP A 101 -14.84 3.37 13.05
C TRP A 101 -13.82 3.27 14.18
N SER A 102 -13.87 4.14 15.20
CA SER A 102 -12.99 4.04 16.36
C SER A 102 -13.17 2.72 17.10
N GLU A 103 -14.42 2.33 17.38
CA GLU A 103 -14.75 1.06 18.04
C GLU A 103 -14.29 -0.16 17.23
N LEU A 104 -14.44 -0.12 15.90
CA LEU A 104 -13.96 -1.19 15.01
C LEU A 104 -12.45 -1.31 15.04
N VAL A 105 -11.74 -0.17 14.98
CA VAL A 105 -10.27 -0.12 15.02
C VAL A 105 -9.75 -0.59 16.39
N ASP A 106 -10.36 -0.16 17.48
CA ASP A 106 -9.96 -0.58 18.84
C ASP A 106 -10.18 -2.09 19.05
N THR A 107 -11.25 -2.62 18.47
CA THR A 107 -11.52 -4.07 18.49
C THR A 107 -10.48 -4.83 17.67
N ALA A 108 -10.19 -4.34 16.46
CA ALA A 108 -9.17 -4.92 15.60
C ALA A 108 -7.78 -4.88 16.24
N ASP A 109 -7.39 -3.76 16.86
CA ASP A 109 -6.12 -3.63 17.58
C ASP A 109 -5.96 -4.67 18.70
N ARG A 110 -7.02 -4.88 19.49
CA ARG A 110 -7.00 -5.91 20.55
C ARG A 110 -6.82 -7.32 19.98
N GLN A 111 -7.53 -7.65 18.91
CA GLN A 111 -7.39 -8.93 18.22
C GLN A 111 -5.98 -9.14 17.66
N ILE A 112 -5.44 -8.12 16.99
CA ILE A 112 -4.09 -8.16 16.42
C ILE A 112 -3.04 -8.35 17.51
N LEU A 113 -3.11 -7.60 18.61
CA LEU A 113 -2.16 -7.72 19.72
C LEU A 113 -2.28 -9.03 20.49
N GLN A 114 -3.47 -9.63 20.55
CA GLN A 114 -3.67 -10.96 21.10
C GLN A 114 -3.03 -12.03 20.20
N GLN A 115 -3.19 -11.91 18.89
CA GLN A 115 -2.65 -12.85 17.90
C GLN A 115 -1.15 -12.67 17.67
N TYR A 116 -0.70 -11.41 17.65
CA TYR A 116 0.69 -11.01 17.37
C TYR A 116 1.22 -10.06 18.46
N PRO A 117 1.56 -10.54 19.66
CA PRO A 117 2.00 -9.67 20.78
C PRO A 117 3.22 -8.81 20.47
N ILE A 118 4.07 -9.25 19.53
CA ILE A 118 5.25 -8.50 19.08
C ILE A 118 4.88 -7.13 18.51
N LEU A 119 3.71 -7.01 17.85
CA LEU A 119 3.24 -5.76 17.24
C LEU A 119 2.88 -4.67 18.28
N GLY A 120 2.84 -5.02 19.57
CA GLY A 120 2.70 -4.06 20.67
C GLY A 120 4.01 -3.38 21.08
N ARG A 121 5.15 -3.77 20.50
CA ARG A 121 6.49 -3.29 20.90
C ARG A 121 7.30 -2.79 19.70
N PRO A 122 6.79 -1.78 18.95
CA PRO A 122 7.54 -1.22 17.84
C PRO A 122 8.84 -0.55 18.34
N PRO A 123 9.89 -0.50 17.51
CA PRO A 123 11.10 0.25 17.82
C PRO A 123 10.79 1.73 18.11
N SER A 124 11.46 2.32 19.09
CA SER A 124 11.21 3.69 19.53
C SER A 124 11.58 4.78 18.51
N ASP A 125 12.41 4.43 17.54
CA ASP A 125 12.89 5.29 16.45
C ASP A 125 11.99 5.23 15.20
N CYS A 126 10.99 4.34 15.16
CA CYS A 126 9.99 4.31 14.11
C CYS A 126 9.02 5.49 14.23
N LYS A 127 9.32 6.59 13.56
CA LYS A 127 8.40 7.73 13.47
C LYS A 127 7.42 7.53 12.30
N PRO A 128 6.12 7.84 12.48
CA PRO A 128 5.18 7.84 11.38
C PRO A 128 5.60 8.82 10.27
N ILE A 129 5.62 8.34 9.04
CA ILE A 129 5.88 9.11 7.82
C ILE A 129 4.59 9.07 6.99
N GLY A 130 4.00 10.21 6.73
CA GLY A 130 2.72 10.29 6.02
C GLY A 130 1.55 10.50 6.97
N GLY A 131 0.35 10.25 6.50
CA GLY A 131 -0.87 10.43 7.28
C GLY A 131 -1.18 11.90 7.55
N ALA A 132 -1.18 12.75 6.52
CA ALA A 132 -1.46 14.20 6.59
C ALA A 132 -2.76 14.58 7.36
N GLY A 133 -3.07 13.89 8.47
CA GLY A 133 -4.29 14.05 9.24
C GLY A 133 -5.54 13.53 8.52
N LEU A 134 -5.35 12.64 7.54
CA LEU A 134 -6.44 12.00 6.82
C LEU A 134 -6.81 10.64 7.45
N THR A 135 -8.05 10.22 7.23
CA THR A 135 -8.47 8.85 7.54
C THR A 135 -7.71 7.85 6.66
N PRO A 136 -7.49 6.61 7.11
CA PRO A 136 -7.08 5.55 6.20
C PRO A 136 -8.18 5.27 5.17
N ALA A 137 -7.82 4.65 4.04
CA ALA A 137 -8.82 4.22 3.07
C ALA A 137 -9.74 3.15 3.68
N ARG A 138 -11.05 3.30 3.48
CA ARG A 138 -12.10 2.40 3.98
C ARG A 138 -12.68 1.57 2.83
N LEU A 139 -11.79 0.94 2.07
CA LEU A 139 -12.11 0.12 0.90
C LEU A 139 -11.94 -1.35 1.25
N TYR A 140 -12.91 -2.19 0.84
CA TYR A 140 -12.78 -3.63 0.97
C TYR A 140 -11.60 -4.13 0.13
N ASN A 141 -10.72 -4.89 0.72
CA ASN A 141 -9.42 -5.30 0.17
C ASN A 141 -8.55 -4.13 -0.36
N GLY A 142 -8.85 -2.89 0.04
CA GLY A 142 -8.21 -1.71 -0.52
C GLY A 142 -8.61 -1.39 -1.96
N ILE A 143 -9.65 -2.02 -2.48
CA ILE A 143 -10.10 -1.97 -3.87
C ILE A 143 -11.51 -1.43 -3.98
N ALA A 144 -12.48 -2.06 -3.33
CA ALA A 144 -13.89 -1.77 -3.55
C ALA A 144 -14.48 -0.85 -2.48
N SER A 145 -15.27 0.14 -2.92
CA SER A 145 -16.08 0.95 -2.02
C SER A 145 -17.11 0.07 -1.28
N LEU A 146 -17.39 0.40 -0.02
CA LEU A 146 -18.43 -0.28 0.77
C LEU A 146 -19.85 0.20 0.45
N THR A 147 -19.97 1.28 -0.29
CA THR A 147 -21.23 1.99 -0.55
C THR A 147 -21.59 2.07 -2.03
N ASP A 148 -20.61 1.96 -2.92
CA ASP A 148 -20.80 2.06 -4.36
C ASP A 148 -20.05 0.92 -5.07
N SER A 149 -20.83 0.00 -5.64
CA SER A 149 -20.33 -1.17 -6.36
C SER A 149 -19.87 -0.88 -7.80
N SER A 150 -20.11 0.32 -8.29
CA SER A 150 -19.80 0.71 -9.68
C SER A 150 -18.37 1.20 -9.87
N ILE A 151 -17.62 1.46 -8.78
CA ILE A 151 -16.27 2.01 -8.82
C ILE A 151 -15.28 1.20 -7.98
N LEU A 152 -14.11 0.97 -8.54
CA LEU A 152 -12.99 0.27 -7.91
C LEU A 152 -11.73 1.12 -7.96
N PHE A 153 -10.88 0.98 -6.95
CA PHE A 153 -9.62 1.73 -6.80
C PHE A 153 -8.44 0.77 -6.76
N LEU A 154 -7.73 0.64 -7.87
CA LEU A 154 -6.55 -0.21 -7.96
C LEU A 154 -5.28 0.57 -7.61
N GLY A 155 -4.22 -0.15 -7.19
CA GLY A 155 -2.91 0.44 -6.91
C GLY A 155 -2.81 1.22 -5.59
N ARG A 156 -3.81 1.15 -4.71
CA ARG A 156 -3.77 1.80 -3.39
C ARG A 156 -2.89 1.07 -2.38
N ALA A 157 -2.86 -0.23 -2.45
CA ALA A 157 -2.05 -1.04 -1.56
C ALA A 157 -0.56 -0.87 -1.90
N ARG A 158 0.25 -0.57 -0.87
CA ARG A 158 1.70 -0.46 -1.00
C ARG A 158 2.34 -1.84 -0.83
N MET A 159 3.09 -2.27 -1.82
CA MET A 159 3.69 -3.60 -1.88
C MET A 159 5.13 -3.52 -2.36
N SER A 160 5.96 -4.49 -2.00
CA SER A 160 7.35 -4.59 -2.51
C SER A 160 7.40 -4.97 -3.98
N ASN A 161 6.46 -5.80 -4.44
CA ASN A 161 6.30 -6.17 -5.85
C ASN A 161 4.93 -5.66 -6.36
N ASN A 162 4.98 -4.49 -7.00
CA ASN A 162 3.77 -3.84 -7.51
C ASN A 162 3.12 -4.60 -8.69
N PHE A 163 3.90 -5.31 -9.52
CA PHE A 163 3.37 -6.05 -10.68
C PHE A 163 2.49 -7.20 -10.22
N ARG A 164 2.99 -8.05 -9.32
CA ARG A 164 2.22 -9.15 -8.72
C ARG A 164 0.94 -8.62 -8.04
N GLY A 165 1.08 -7.55 -7.26
CA GLY A 165 -0.06 -6.97 -6.58
C GLY A 165 -1.10 -6.37 -7.52
N ALA A 166 -0.66 -5.70 -8.60
CA ALA A 166 -1.56 -5.13 -9.60
C ALA A 166 -2.33 -6.22 -10.35
N GLU A 167 -1.66 -7.33 -10.69
CA GLU A 167 -2.29 -8.45 -11.36
C GLU A 167 -3.36 -9.13 -10.49
N ALA A 168 -3.02 -9.46 -9.23
CA ALA A 168 -4.00 -10.01 -8.29
C ALA A 168 -5.19 -9.07 -8.06
N GLN A 169 -4.95 -7.76 -7.97
CA GLN A 169 -6.02 -6.75 -7.85
C GLN A 169 -6.88 -6.68 -9.11
N ALA A 170 -6.28 -6.76 -10.30
CA ALA A 170 -7.01 -6.73 -11.57
C ALA A 170 -7.91 -7.98 -11.72
N ILE A 171 -7.40 -9.16 -11.38
CA ILE A 171 -8.17 -10.42 -11.40
C ILE A 171 -9.35 -10.31 -10.43
N TRP A 172 -9.09 -9.91 -9.18
CA TRP A 172 -10.14 -9.74 -8.19
C TRP A 172 -11.20 -8.72 -8.63
N ALA A 173 -10.77 -7.59 -9.17
CA ALA A 173 -11.65 -6.53 -9.66
C ALA A 173 -12.53 -7.01 -10.84
N THR A 174 -11.95 -7.76 -11.78
CA THR A 174 -12.68 -8.38 -12.88
C THR A 174 -13.71 -9.37 -12.36
N ALA A 175 -13.32 -10.25 -11.45
CA ALA A 175 -14.24 -11.23 -10.85
C ALA A 175 -15.38 -10.56 -10.08
N TYR A 176 -15.11 -9.44 -9.42
CA TYR A 176 -16.13 -8.65 -8.73
C TYR A 176 -17.11 -7.99 -9.72
N LEU A 177 -16.63 -7.36 -10.78
CA LEU A 177 -17.46 -6.73 -11.80
C LEU A 177 -18.30 -7.75 -12.59
N ASP A 178 -17.76 -8.95 -12.80
CA ASP A 178 -18.46 -10.08 -13.42
C ASP A 178 -19.47 -10.75 -12.46
N GLY A 179 -19.56 -10.30 -11.20
CA GLY A 179 -20.46 -10.89 -10.20
C GLY A 179 -20.01 -12.23 -9.63
N ASN A 180 -18.76 -12.65 -9.89
CA ASN A 180 -18.20 -13.90 -9.38
C ASN A 180 -17.62 -13.75 -7.96
N VAL A 181 -17.35 -12.53 -7.52
CA VAL A 181 -16.95 -12.17 -6.15
C VAL A 181 -18.01 -11.29 -5.53
N THR A 182 -18.35 -11.55 -4.28
CA THR A 182 -19.28 -10.73 -3.50
C THR A 182 -18.60 -10.22 -2.23
N ILE A 183 -18.77 -8.93 -1.94
CA ILE A 183 -18.34 -8.35 -0.67
C ILE A 183 -19.23 -8.88 0.45
N PRO A 184 -18.67 -9.25 1.62
CA PRO A 184 -19.47 -9.64 2.78
C PRO A 184 -20.47 -8.56 3.20
N PRO A 185 -21.50 -8.91 3.99
CA PRO A 185 -22.43 -7.91 4.53
C PRO A 185 -21.69 -6.73 5.17
N LEU A 186 -22.22 -5.52 5.01
CA LEU A 186 -21.56 -4.24 5.37
C LEU A 186 -20.87 -4.27 6.75
N LYS A 187 -21.55 -4.84 7.76
CA LYS A 187 -20.99 -4.93 9.12
C LYS A 187 -19.72 -5.77 9.18
N GLN A 188 -19.68 -6.86 8.45
CA GLN A 188 -18.50 -7.73 8.35
C GLN A 188 -17.40 -7.05 7.51
N ALA A 189 -17.76 -6.50 6.35
CA ALA A 189 -16.82 -5.78 5.48
C ALA A 189 -16.13 -4.62 6.23
N LYS A 190 -16.87 -3.82 7.00
CA LYS A 190 -16.31 -2.77 7.86
C LYS A 190 -15.30 -3.32 8.88
N ARG A 191 -15.57 -4.48 9.48
CA ARG A 191 -14.64 -5.13 10.43
C ARG A 191 -13.35 -5.56 9.74
N GLU A 192 -13.46 -6.17 8.57
CA GLU A 192 -12.28 -6.61 7.79
C GLU A 192 -11.42 -5.43 7.36
N VAL A 193 -12.04 -4.36 6.87
CA VAL A 193 -11.34 -3.11 6.53
C VAL A 193 -10.64 -2.52 7.75
N ALA A 194 -11.31 -2.45 8.89
CA ALA A 194 -10.72 -1.95 10.13
C ALA A 194 -9.53 -2.81 10.58
N TYR A 195 -9.66 -4.14 10.46
CA TYR A 195 -8.58 -5.07 10.79
C TYR A 195 -7.36 -4.87 9.88
N MET A 196 -7.56 -4.80 8.56
CA MET A 196 -6.48 -4.57 7.60
C MET A 196 -5.75 -3.24 7.86
N ASN A 197 -6.49 -2.18 8.12
CA ASN A 197 -5.92 -0.86 8.43
C ASN A 197 -5.19 -0.84 9.77
N ALA A 198 -5.74 -1.46 10.81
CA ALA A 198 -5.09 -1.59 12.11
C ALA A 198 -3.84 -2.46 12.03
N PHE A 199 -3.89 -3.59 11.30
CA PHE A 199 -2.72 -4.44 11.06
C PHE A 199 -1.62 -3.66 10.34
N SER A 200 -1.94 -2.98 9.25
CA SER A 200 -0.99 -2.13 8.51
C SER A 200 -0.31 -1.10 9.43
N ARG A 201 -1.08 -0.41 10.25
CA ARG A 201 -0.56 0.59 11.21
C ARG A 201 0.38 -0.04 12.24
N ARG A 202 0.05 -1.21 12.76
CA ARG A 202 0.85 -1.92 13.75
C ARG A 202 2.10 -2.55 13.15
N ARG A 203 1.96 -3.17 11.99
CA ARG A 203 3.02 -3.90 11.30
C ARG A 203 4.07 -2.98 10.68
N TYR A 204 3.64 -1.81 10.22
CA TYR A 204 4.45 -0.82 9.52
C TYR A 204 4.35 0.56 10.21
N PRO A 205 4.94 0.73 11.41
CA PRO A 205 4.72 1.92 12.22
C PRO A 205 5.15 3.22 11.53
N SER A 206 6.10 3.18 10.59
CA SER A 206 6.53 4.36 9.86
C SER A 206 5.57 4.78 8.73
N ARG A 207 4.95 3.83 8.02
CA ARG A 207 4.16 4.09 6.80
C ARG A 207 2.76 3.48 6.80
N GLY A 208 2.43 2.68 7.80
CA GLY A 208 1.15 1.98 7.88
C GLY A 208 0.00 2.83 8.36
N VAL A 209 0.24 4.07 8.77
CA VAL A 209 -0.78 4.99 9.28
C VAL A 209 -1.85 5.31 8.21
N ASP A 210 -1.47 5.32 6.94
CA ASP A 210 -2.40 5.53 5.82
C ASP A 210 -3.26 4.29 5.52
N GLY A 211 -3.01 3.17 6.22
CA GLY A 211 -3.60 1.86 5.93
C GLY A 211 -2.99 1.21 4.68
N LEU A 212 -3.43 -0.01 4.38
CA LEU A 212 -3.13 -0.70 3.12
C LEU A 212 -1.63 -0.82 2.78
N ASN A 213 -0.77 -0.95 3.79
CA ASN A 213 0.63 -1.25 3.58
C ASN A 213 0.87 -2.74 3.79
N PHE A 214 1.27 -3.44 2.73
CA PHE A 214 1.56 -4.88 2.70
C PHE A 214 2.96 -5.13 2.15
N HIS A 215 3.91 -4.25 2.46
CA HIS A 215 5.23 -4.25 1.85
C HIS A 215 5.91 -5.63 1.90
N THR A 216 5.99 -6.24 3.08
CA THR A 216 6.55 -7.59 3.27
C THR A 216 5.48 -8.67 3.40
N ASP A 217 4.21 -8.30 3.56
CA ASP A 217 3.07 -9.23 3.70
C ASP A 217 2.29 -9.36 2.37
N LEU A 218 2.95 -9.08 1.26
CA LEU A 218 2.40 -9.13 -0.10
C LEU A 218 1.79 -10.48 -0.43
N VAL A 219 2.45 -11.59 -0.05
CA VAL A 219 1.99 -12.95 -0.35
C VAL A 219 0.61 -13.18 0.25
N TRP A 220 0.46 -12.93 1.55
CA TRP A 220 -0.83 -13.04 2.23
C TRP A 220 -1.94 -12.21 1.55
N TYR A 221 -1.62 -10.97 1.18
CA TYR A 221 -2.61 -10.09 0.54
C TYR A 221 -3.02 -10.60 -0.84
N THR A 222 -2.07 -11.01 -1.69
CA THR A 222 -2.37 -11.53 -3.03
C THR A 222 -3.09 -12.86 -2.97
N ASP A 223 -2.72 -13.74 -2.04
CA ASP A 223 -3.38 -15.04 -1.84
C ASP A 223 -4.85 -14.85 -1.43
N LYS A 224 -5.13 -13.88 -0.52
CA LYS A 224 -6.51 -13.53 -0.16
C LYS A 224 -7.31 -13.12 -1.40
N LEU A 225 -6.76 -12.26 -2.26
CA LEU A 225 -7.45 -11.80 -3.47
C LEU A 225 -7.73 -12.96 -4.44
N LEU A 226 -6.73 -13.81 -4.68
CA LEU A 226 -6.87 -14.97 -5.57
C LEU A 226 -7.89 -15.98 -5.03
N CYS A 227 -7.81 -16.31 -3.73
CA CYS A 227 -8.77 -17.22 -3.09
C CYS A 227 -10.21 -16.69 -3.19
N GLU A 228 -10.44 -15.39 -2.93
CA GLU A 228 -11.76 -14.79 -3.08
C GLU A 228 -12.25 -14.80 -4.53
N ALA A 229 -11.34 -14.66 -5.50
CA ALA A 229 -11.63 -14.78 -6.92
C ALA A 229 -11.75 -16.25 -7.41
N GLY A 230 -11.74 -17.23 -6.50
CA GLY A 230 -11.82 -18.65 -6.86
C GLY A 230 -10.62 -19.20 -7.62
N MET A 231 -9.49 -18.49 -7.55
CA MET A 231 -8.24 -18.85 -8.22
C MET A 231 -7.28 -19.57 -7.26
N ARG A 232 -6.30 -20.26 -7.81
CA ARG A 232 -5.25 -20.88 -7.00
C ARG A 232 -4.34 -19.81 -6.41
N SER A 233 -4.17 -19.80 -5.10
CA SER A 233 -3.22 -18.92 -4.40
C SER A 233 -1.83 -19.55 -4.35
N HIS A 234 -1.77 -20.84 -3.99
CA HIS A 234 -0.55 -21.64 -4.02
C HIS A 234 -0.36 -22.22 -5.43
N ARG A 235 0.65 -21.70 -6.15
CA ARG A 235 0.80 -21.96 -7.59
C ARG A 235 1.89 -22.97 -7.92
N LYS A 236 2.66 -23.38 -6.93
CA LYS A 236 3.69 -24.43 -7.06
C LYS A 236 3.20 -25.78 -6.56
N GLY A 237 4.00 -26.81 -6.80
CA GLY A 237 3.76 -28.13 -6.22
C GLY A 237 3.79 -28.04 -4.69
N TRP A 238 3.00 -28.87 -4.00
CA TRP A 238 2.87 -28.78 -2.54
C TRP A 238 4.18 -28.98 -1.77
N TRP A 239 5.18 -29.60 -2.36
CA TRP A 239 6.53 -29.74 -1.83
C TRP A 239 7.42 -28.52 -2.10
N GLU A 240 7.19 -27.83 -3.19
CA GLU A 240 7.99 -26.69 -3.65
C GLU A 240 7.50 -25.38 -3.02
N ASP A 241 6.19 -25.27 -2.85
CA ASP A 241 5.51 -24.05 -2.37
C ASP A 241 6.02 -23.51 -1.02
N PRO A 242 6.40 -24.36 -0.01
CA PRO A 242 6.96 -23.88 1.24
C PRO A 242 8.41 -23.37 1.14
N ASP A 243 9.22 -23.95 0.23
CA ASP A 243 10.66 -23.73 0.17
C ASP A 243 11.08 -22.79 -0.96
N GLU A 244 10.26 -22.64 -1.99
CA GLU A 244 10.57 -21.77 -3.13
C GLU A 244 9.84 -20.43 -3.09
N PRO A 245 10.55 -19.32 -3.41
CA PRO A 245 9.93 -18.01 -3.45
C PRO A 245 8.87 -17.96 -4.56
N CYS A 246 7.75 -17.33 -4.30
CA CYS A 246 6.73 -17.05 -5.29
C CYS A 246 7.21 -15.94 -6.25
N LEU A 247 7.40 -16.29 -7.51
CA LEU A 247 7.93 -15.42 -8.56
C LEU A 247 6.80 -14.83 -9.42
N ALA A 248 7.13 -13.81 -10.21
CA ALA A 248 6.18 -13.23 -11.17
C ALA A 248 5.75 -14.25 -12.25
N SER A 249 6.66 -15.15 -12.66
CA SER A 249 6.35 -16.25 -13.60
C SER A 249 5.26 -17.20 -13.10
N ASP A 250 5.08 -17.33 -11.78
CA ASP A 250 4.03 -18.18 -11.23
C ASP A 250 2.62 -17.64 -11.50
N PHE A 251 2.50 -16.43 -12.05
CA PHE A 251 1.25 -15.77 -12.39
C PHE A 251 0.98 -15.72 -13.90
N GLU A 252 1.86 -16.26 -14.75
CA GLU A 252 1.72 -16.16 -16.21
C GLU A 252 0.42 -16.76 -16.74
N ASP A 253 -0.09 -17.82 -16.10
CA ASP A 253 -1.31 -18.53 -16.49
C ASP A 253 -2.58 -18.04 -15.76
N CYS A 254 -2.51 -16.97 -14.98
CA CYS A 254 -3.65 -16.46 -14.20
C CYS A 254 -4.84 -16.06 -15.07
N LYS A 255 -4.60 -15.46 -16.23
CA LYS A 255 -5.66 -15.06 -17.16
C LYS A 255 -6.35 -16.30 -17.75
N GLU A 256 -5.59 -17.28 -18.19
CA GLU A 256 -6.08 -18.54 -18.75
C GLU A 256 -6.88 -19.33 -17.70
N GLU A 257 -6.38 -19.37 -16.46
CA GLU A 257 -7.08 -19.97 -15.34
C GLU A 257 -8.41 -19.27 -15.07
N TYR A 258 -8.43 -17.94 -15.03
CA TYR A 258 -9.67 -17.16 -14.87
C TYR A 258 -10.67 -17.47 -15.97
N MET A 259 -10.23 -17.48 -17.21
CA MET A 259 -11.08 -17.83 -18.36
C MET A 259 -11.58 -19.28 -18.31
N ALA A 260 -10.78 -20.21 -17.81
CA ALA A 260 -11.21 -21.60 -17.64
C ALA A 260 -12.28 -21.74 -16.53
N VAL A 261 -12.16 -20.98 -15.44
CA VAL A 261 -13.10 -21.01 -14.31
C VAL A 261 -14.42 -20.31 -14.67
N TYR A 262 -14.37 -19.16 -15.35
CA TYR A 262 -15.52 -18.27 -15.55
C TYR A 262 -15.92 -18.01 -17.01
N GLY A 263 -15.05 -18.26 -17.98
CA GLY A 263 -15.29 -17.91 -19.39
C GLY A 263 -16.50 -18.60 -20.02
N SER A 264 -16.87 -19.77 -19.53
CA SER A 264 -18.08 -20.49 -20.00
C SER A 264 -19.39 -19.84 -19.53
N LYS A 265 -19.34 -18.91 -18.56
CA LYS A 265 -20.53 -18.23 -18.01
C LYS A 265 -20.86 -16.93 -18.75
N GLN A 266 -19.92 -16.35 -19.51
CA GLN A 266 -20.10 -15.09 -20.22
C GLN A 266 -20.83 -15.22 -21.56
N GLY A 267 -21.14 -16.44 -22.00
CA GLY A 267 -21.84 -16.72 -23.28
C GLY A 267 -23.37 -16.96 -23.16
N ARG A 268 -23.98 -16.55 -22.05
CA ARG A 268 -25.46 -16.69 -21.89
C ARG A 268 -26.12 -15.37 -21.60
#